data_f82335d287ba00227f73eaac77d67d0a
#
_entry.id   f82335d287ba00227f73eaac77d67d0a
#
_cell.length_a   1.000
_cell.length_b   1.000
_cell.length_c   1.000
_cell.angle_alpha   90.00
_cell.angle_beta   90.00
_cell.angle_gamma   90.00
#
_symmetry.space_group_name_H-M   'P 1'
#
loop_
_entity.id
_entity.type
_entity.pdbx_description
1 polymer ?
#
loop_
_entity_poly.entity_id
_entity_poly.type
_entity_poly.pdbx_seq_one_letter_code
_entity_poly.pdbx_strand_id
1 'polypeptide(L)'
;MKLKLIITTIIIAFTTTAVKCPATEGCTLTTSHSDTETTTIADVEDDGCEWDFWWSTGANITSNYMWRGYDQSYYGNMFDPAIQPSVTLGYGAFYVDLWYNYSTASTYQEFDMTLGFDYKNLSITLYDVWCDYGKAFWQNDFLDDRNHSLTATIEYTLFDRLRLHWGTTFLHASDWLYNEDGSKRRRAFSSYFEVEYTQPVKGLFDISVAAGASPWTGPFWTAGPQILEDGEYLLKYDAKNPPVKGFNVTNLSLMLTKEFEVGAASIPLNVGYIYNPTSKRHYALIKTGISF
;
A
#
# COMPACT_ATOMS: atom_id res chain seq x y z
N MET A 1 12.02 -20.41 -8.92
CA MET A 1 11.23 -21.07 -9.97
C MET A 1 9.71 -20.99 -9.80
N LYS A 2 9.18 -21.02 -8.57
CA LYS A 2 7.71 -20.97 -8.34
C LYS A 2 7.09 -19.59 -8.54
N LEU A 3 7.79 -18.50 -8.19
CA LEU A 3 7.28 -17.13 -8.36
C LEU A 3 7.20 -16.73 -9.84
N LYS A 4 8.21 -17.08 -10.65
CA LYS A 4 8.18 -16.87 -12.12
C LYS A 4 6.92 -17.48 -12.78
N LEU A 5 6.47 -18.62 -12.26
CA LEU A 5 5.29 -19.30 -12.80
C LEU A 5 3.98 -18.56 -12.43
N ILE A 6 3.89 -17.98 -11.24
CA ILE A 6 2.70 -17.24 -10.79
C ILE A 6 2.55 -15.95 -11.59
N ILE A 7 3.60 -15.16 -11.73
CA ILE A 7 3.58 -13.91 -12.50
C ILE A 7 3.25 -14.19 -13.96
N THR A 8 3.87 -15.21 -14.57
CA THR A 8 3.61 -15.60 -15.97
C THR A 8 2.17 -16.10 -16.15
N THR A 9 1.61 -16.79 -15.18
CA THR A 9 0.24 -17.32 -15.26
C THR A 9 -0.80 -16.21 -15.14
N ILE A 10 -0.57 -15.19 -14.30
CA ILE A 10 -1.44 -14.03 -14.16
C ILE A 10 -1.45 -13.22 -15.46
N ILE A 11 -0.30 -12.98 -16.08
CA ILE A 11 -0.21 -12.24 -17.36
C ILE A 11 -0.90 -13.00 -18.50
N ILE A 12 -0.79 -14.32 -18.56
CA ILE A 12 -1.40 -15.15 -19.63
C ILE A 12 -2.93 -15.23 -19.49
N ALA A 13 -3.46 -15.20 -18.28
CA ALA A 13 -4.92 -15.28 -18.06
C ALA A 13 -5.68 -14.02 -18.58
N PHE A 14 -5.02 -12.86 -18.65
CA PHE A 14 -5.62 -11.61 -19.11
C PHE A 14 -5.48 -11.33 -20.63
N THR A 15 -4.67 -12.09 -21.36
CA THR A 15 -4.43 -11.83 -22.79
C THR A 15 -5.45 -12.45 -23.74
N THR A 16 -6.44 -13.20 -23.27
CA THR A 16 -7.29 -14.02 -24.16
C THR A 16 -8.74 -13.55 -24.36
N THR A 17 -9.18 -12.43 -23.78
CA THR A 17 -10.55 -11.94 -24.04
C THR A 17 -10.59 -10.43 -24.24
N ALA A 18 -10.24 -9.98 -25.47
CA ALA A 18 -10.65 -8.67 -25.93
C ALA A 18 -12.10 -8.74 -26.41
N VAL A 19 -13.07 -8.42 -25.57
CA VAL A 19 -14.45 -8.18 -25.97
C VAL A 19 -14.65 -6.67 -26.05
N LYS A 20 -15.00 -6.17 -27.23
CA LYS A 20 -15.45 -4.80 -27.44
C LYS A 20 -16.83 -4.63 -26.81
N CYS A 21 -16.97 -3.77 -25.82
CA CYS A 21 -18.25 -3.23 -25.41
C CYS A 21 -18.30 -1.71 -25.64
N PRO A 22 -19.46 -1.15 -26.05
CA PRO A 22 -19.61 0.29 -26.24
C PRO A 22 -19.70 1.00 -24.89
N ALA A 23 -19.05 2.15 -24.80
CA ALA A 23 -19.08 3.02 -23.62
C ALA A 23 -20.51 3.51 -23.37
N THR A 24 -21.08 3.17 -22.21
CA THR A 24 -22.23 3.85 -21.65
C THR A 24 -21.83 4.52 -20.33
N GLU A 25 -22.27 5.75 -20.17
CA GLU A 25 -21.94 6.65 -19.07
C GLU A 25 -22.35 6.06 -17.71
N GLY A 26 -21.47 6.07 -16.74
CA GLY A 26 -21.83 6.09 -15.33
C GLY A 26 -21.38 4.93 -14.44
N CYS A 27 -20.08 4.73 -14.29
CA CYS A 27 -19.58 4.12 -13.06
C CYS A 27 -18.16 4.67 -12.79
N THR A 28 -18.04 5.64 -11.91
CA THR A 28 -16.76 6.17 -11.49
C THR A 28 -16.36 5.47 -10.19
N LEU A 29 -15.52 4.46 -10.29
CA LEU A 29 -14.81 3.89 -9.15
C LEU A 29 -13.45 4.59 -9.07
N THR A 30 -13.25 5.39 -8.05
CA THR A 30 -11.93 5.91 -7.70
C THR A 30 -11.25 4.90 -6.78
N THR A 31 -10.27 4.17 -7.29
CA THR A 31 -9.39 3.35 -6.47
C THR A 31 -8.13 4.16 -6.19
N SER A 32 -7.84 4.41 -4.94
CA SER A 32 -6.57 4.96 -4.52
C SER A 32 -5.78 3.91 -3.76
N HIS A 33 -4.61 3.60 -4.25
CA HIS A 33 -3.65 2.77 -3.57
C HIS A 33 -2.80 3.65 -2.66
N SER A 34 -3.22 3.82 -1.43
CA SER A 34 -2.38 4.40 -0.38
C SER A 34 -2.90 4.05 0.99
N ASP A 35 -2.01 3.96 1.93
CA ASP A 35 -2.24 3.62 3.33
C ASP A 35 -3.21 4.55 4.08
N THR A 36 -3.93 5.43 3.42
CA THR A 36 -4.82 6.43 4.05
C THR A 36 -5.98 6.90 3.18
N GLU A 37 -6.57 6.10 2.29
CA GLU A 37 -7.72 6.61 1.54
C GLU A 37 -8.96 5.75 1.70
N THR A 38 -10.02 6.41 2.11
CA THR A 38 -11.38 5.87 2.24
C THR A 38 -11.94 5.64 0.85
N THR A 39 -12.16 4.39 0.48
CA THR A 39 -12.92 4.04 -0.71
C THR A 39 -14.39 4.34 -0.42
N THR A 40 -14.93 5.42 -0.95
CA THR A 40 -16.37 5.62 -0.98
C THR A 40 -16.96 4.75 -2.09
N ILE A 41 -17.54 3.63 -1.69
CA ILE A 41 -18.36 2.83 -2.60
C ILE A 41 -19.65 3.62 -2.81
N ALA A 42 -19.90 4.08 -4.04
CA ALA A 42 -21.18 4.64 -4.41
C ALA A 42 -22.28 3.57 -4.23
N ASP A 43 -23.46 3.97 -3.76
CA ASP A 43 -24.63 3.12 -3.65
C ASP A 43 -24.90 2.45 -5.01
N VAL A 44 -24.52 1.19 -5.12
CA VAL A 44 -24.94 0.34 -6.23
C VAL A 44 -26.34 -0.14 -5.86
N GLU A 45 -27.35 0.56 -6.34
CA GLU A 45 -28.69 -0.01 -6.41
C GLU A 45 -28.59 -1.33 -7.19
N ASP A 46 -29.30 -2.35 -6.72
CA ASP A 46 -29.24 -3.75 -7.16
C ASP A 46 -29.89 -3.95 -8.55
N ASP A 47 -29.58 -3.06 -9.48
CA ASP A 47 -29.96 -3.15 -10.88
C ASP A 47 -28.83 -3.82 -11.64
N GLY A 48 -28.80 -5.17 -11.57
CA GLY A 48 -28.05 -6.05 -12.45
C GLY A 48 -26.70 -5.49 -12.93
N CYS A 49 -25.67 -5.45 -12.06
CA CYS A 49 -24.33 -5.03 -12.47
C CYS A 49 -23.91 -5.80 -13.72
N GLU A 50 -24.00 -5.19 -14.88
CA GLU A 50 -23.29 -5.67 -16.06
C GLU A 50 -21.79 -5.62 -15.72
N TRP A 51 -21.11 -6.73 -15.94
CA TRP A 51 -19.67 -6.84 -15.72
C TRP A 51 -18.97 -6.04 -16.79
N ASP A 52 -18.72 -4.74 -16.53
CA ASP A 52 -18.10 -3.84 -17.48
C ASP A 52 -16.60 -3.66 -17.19
N PHE A 53 -15.86 -3.40 -18.28
CA PHE A 53 -14.46 -3.04 -18.19
C PHE A 53 -14.36 -1.55 -17.82
N TRP A 54 -13.51 -1.27 -16.83
CA TRP A 54 -13.19 0.08 -16.39
C TRP A 54 -11.68 0.28 -16.20
N TRP A 55 -11.25 1.50 -16.16
CA TRP A 55 -9.87 1.86 -15.90
C TRP A 55 -9.78 3.20 -15.17
N SER A 56 -8.68 3.40 -14.44
CA SER A 56 -8.33 4.69 -13.86
C SER A 56 -6.82 4.89 -13.94
N THR A 57 -6.38 6.13 -13.89
CA THR A 57 -4.97 6.49 -13.82
C THR A 57 -4.79 7.75 -13.00
N GLY A 58 -3.64 7.87 -12.35
CA GLY A 58 -3.35 9.02 -11.56
C GLY A 58 -1.88 9.14 -11.19
N ALA A 59 -1.55 10.23 -10.52
CA ALA A 59 -0.24 10.41 -9.92
C ALA A 59 -0.36 11.25 -8.66
N ASN A 60 0.31 10.83 -7.60
CA ASN A 60 0.42 11.58 -6.35
C ASN A 60 1.82 12.17 -6.21
N ILE A 61 1.90 13.28 -5.48
CA ILE A 61 3.14 13.85 -4.96
C ILE A 61 2.98 13.95 -3.46
N THR A 62 3.90 13.39 -2.70
CA THR A 62 3.89 13.42 -1.24
C THR A 62 5.19 13.98 -0.67
N SER A 63 5.11 14.65 0.47
CA SER A 63 6.31 15.15 1.17
C SER A 63 7.24 14.05 1.64
N ASN A 64 6.68 12.88 1.98
CA ASN A 64 7.37 11.67 2.38
C ASN A 64 6.52 10.47 2.00
N TYR A 65 7.14 9.36 1.66
CA TYR A 65 6.41 8.11 1.51
C TYR A 65 6.23 7.45 2.89
N MET A 66 5.05 7.62 3.44
CA MET A 66 4.67 7.03 4.72
C MET A 66 3.87 5.75 4.49
N TRP A 67 4.26 4.66 5.13
CA TRP A 67 3.56 3.40 5.09
C TRP A 67 3.36 2.85 6.50
N ARG A 68 2.12 2.80 6.96
CA ARG A 68 1.70 2.23 8.26
C ARG A 68 2.51 2.76 9.46
N GLY A 69 2.77 4.07 9.44
CA GLY A 69 3.54 4.76 10.48
C GLY A 69 5.05 4.72 10.32
N TYR A 70 5.55 4.16 9.22
CA TYR A 70 6.96 4.16 8.87
C TYR A 70 7.24 5.04 7.65
N ASP A 71 8.28 5.85 7.74
CA ASP A 71 8.84 6.53 6.58
C ASP A 71 9.68 5.53 5.78
N GLN A 72 9.29 5.30 4.54
CA GLN A 72 9.97 4.38 3.62
C GLN A 72 11.23 5.01 3.01
N SER A 73 11.46 6.30 3.21
CA SER A 73 12.71 6.93 2.82
C SER A 73 13.87 6.37 3.66
N TYR A 74 14.88 5.88 2.95
CA TYR A 74 16.01 5.17 3.56
C TYR A 74 16.81 5.96 4.59
N TYR A 75 16.95 7.27 4.38
CA TYR A 75 17.83 8.08 5.20
C TYR A 75 17.17 8.72 6.43
N GLY A 76 15.90 8.43 6.68
CA GLY A 76 15.15 9.05 7.79
C GLY A 76 15.16 10.58 7.70
N ASN A 77 15.34 11.13 6.51
CA ASN A 77 15.25 12.55 6.25
C ASN A 77 13.86 13.04 6.57
N MET A 78 13.74 14.16 7.24
CA MET A 78 12.43 14.74 7.57
C MET A 78 11.66 15.22 6.33
N PHE A 79 12.28 15.22 5.15
CA PHE A 79 11.67 15.63 3.90
C PHE A 79 12.28 14.86 2.73
N ASP A 80 11.52 13.93 2.17
CA ASP A 80 11.90 13.13 1.01
C ASP A 80 10.72 13.02 0.04
N PRO A 81 10.48 14.06 -0.77
CA PRO A 81 9.34 14.07 -1.68
C PRO A 81 9.35 12.89 -2.63
N ALA A 82 8.18 12.29 -2.80
CA ALA A 82 8.01 11.16 -3.68
C ALA A 82 6.92 11.42 -4.73
N ILE A 83 7.12 10.82 -5.91
CA ILE A 83 6.16 10.83 -7.01
C ILE A 83 5.62 9.42 -7.16
N GLN A 84 4.29 9.28 -7.20
CA GLN A 84 3.60 8.00 -7.12
C GLN A 84 2.53 7.87 -8.22
N PRO A 85 2.91 7.53 -9.47
CA PRO A 85 1.96 7.23 -10.53
C PRO A 85 1.31 5.87 -10.33
N SER A 86 0.05 5.74 -10.81
CA SER A 86 -0.68 4.48 -10.82
C SER A 86 -1.55 4.33 -12.06
N VAL A 87 -1.87 3.08 -12.39
CA VAL A 87 -2.86 2.72 -13.39
C VAL A 87 -3.60 1.47 -12.92
N THR A 88 -4.93 1.53 -12.96
CA THR A 88 -5.80 0.42 -12.59
C THR A 88 -6.63 0.00 -13.79
N LEU A 89 -6.77 -1.30 -13.98
CA LEU A 89 -7.62 -1.92 -14.99
C LEU A 89 -8.55 -2.91 -14.29
N GLY A 90 -9.85 -2.76 -14.48
CA GLY A 90 -10.84 -3.58 -13.81
C GLY A 90 -11.88 -4.19 -14.75
N TYR A 91 -12.51 -5.25 -14.26
CA TYR A 91 -13.67 -5.88 -14.85
C TYR A 91 -14.64 -6.29 -13.74
N GLY A 92 -15.80 -5.63 -13.70
CA GLY A 92 -16.73 -5.76 -12.58
C GLY A 92 -16.04 -5.46 -11.25
N ALA A 93 -16.10 -6.39 -10.32
CA ALA A 93 -15.50 -6.27 -8.99
C ALA A 93 -13.99 -6.60 -8.93
N PHE A 94 -13.41 -7.13 -10.00
CA PHE A 94 -11.99 -7.51 -10.04
C PHE A 94 -11.15 -6.44 -10.72
N TYR A 95 -9.92 -6.24 -10.22
CA TYR A 95 -8.99 -5.30 -10.83
C TYR A 95 -7.52 -5.73 -10.68
N VAL A 96 -6.70 -5.15 -11.54
CA VAL A 96 -5.24 -5.13 -11.42
C VAL A 96 -4.81 -3.69 -11.32
N ASP A 97 -4.05 -3.37 -10.28
CA ASP A 97 -3.43 -2.06 -10.10
C ASP A 97 -1.91 -2.17 -10.20
N LEU A 98 -1.31 -1.21 -10.90
CA LEU A 98 0.12 -1.03 -11.00
C LEU A 98 0.46 0.32 -10.41
N TRP A 99 1.23 0.32 -9.35
CA TRP A 99 1.65 1.52 -8.65
C TRP A 99 3.17 1.59 -8.57
N TYR A 100 3.71 2.79 -8.65
CA TYR A 100 5.14 3.02 -8.54
C TYR A 100 5.43 4.19 -7.62
N ASN A 101 6.52 4.10 -6.88
CA ASN A 101 7.05 5.18 -6.06
C ASN A 101 8.50 5.51 -6.45
N TYR A 102 8.78 6.79 -6.55
CA TYR A 102 10.13 7.33 -6.64
C TYR A 102 10.32 8.44 -5.62
N SER A 103 11.15 8.19 -4.61
CA SER A 103 11.55 9.16 -3.60
C SER A 103 12.78 9.94 -4.06
N THR A 104 12.68 11.27 -4.08
CA THR A 104 13.65 12.11 -4.82
C THR A 104 14.97 12.32 -4.09
N ALA A 105 14.98 12.28 -2.77
CA ALA A 105 16.18 12.49 -1.97
C ALA A 105 16.91 11.17 -1.64
N SER A 106 16.17 10.14 -1.26
CA SER A 106 16.71 8.82 -0.93
C SER A 106 16.96 7.93 -2.15
N THR A 107 16.36 8.27 -3.29
CA THR A 107 16.30 7.43 -4.48
C THR A 107 15.62 6.07 -4.28
N TYR A 108 14.82 5.94 -3.21
CA TYR A 108 14.01 4.74 -2.98
C TYR A 108 12.98 4.56 -4.08
N GLN A 109 12.91 3.35 -4.58
CA GLN A 109 11.96 2.96 -5.62
C GLN A 109 11.18 1.75 -5.15
N GLU A 110 9.88 1.76 -5.44
CA GLU A 110 8.98 0.66 -5.15
C GLU A 110 8.02 0.49 -6.34
N PHE A 111 7.75 -0.74 -6.70
CA PHE A 111 6.77 -1.09 -7.71
C PHE A 111 5.85 -2.16 -7.16
N ASP A 112 4.58 -1.84 -7.08
CA ASP A 112 3.56 -2.73 -6.60
C ASP A 112 2.65 -3.19 -7.72
N MET A 113 2.35 -4.48 -7.70
CA MET A 113 1.36 -5.08 -8.58
C MET A 113 0.28 -5.72 -7.71
N THR A 114 -0.92 -5.18 -7.76
CA THR A 114 -2.07 -5.60 -6.96
C THR A 114 -3.07 -6.35 -7.81
N LEU A 115 -3.55 -7.48 -7.32
CA LEU A 115 -4.78 -8.12 -7.76
C LEU A 115 -5.83 -7.88 -6.68
N GLY A 116 -6.93 -7.22 -7.03
CA GLY A 116 -7.96 -6.82 -6.10
C GLY A 116 -9.36 -7.34 -6.46
N PHE A 117 -10.17 -7.40 -5.44
CA PHE A 117 -11.60 -7.71 -5.52
C PHE A 117 -12.34 -6.79 -4.55
N ASP A 118 -13.20 -5.91 -5.08
CA ASP A 118 -14.02 -4.99 -4.33
C ASP A 118 -15.50 -5.33 -4.51
N TYR A 119 -16.19 -5.55 -3.40
CA TYR A 119 -17.62 -5.82 -3.42
C TYR A 119 -18.32 -5.15 -2.22
N LYS A 120 -19.16 -4.17 -2.48
CA LYS A 120 -19.80 -3.35 -1.44
C LYS A 120 -18.73 -2.76 -0.51
N ASN A 121 -18.82 -3.10 0.76
CA ASN A 121 -17.93 -2.58 1.82
C ASN A 121 -16.70 -3.48 2.06
N LEU A 122 -16.51 -4.51 1.25
CA LEU A 122 -15.40 -5.48 1.37
C LEU A 122 -14.40 -5.27 0.26
N SER A 123 -13.13 -5.12 0.61
CA SER A 123 -11.99 -5.17 -0.30
C SER A 123 -11.05 -6.31 0.09
N ILE A 124 -10.60 -7.06 -0.87
CA ILE A 124 -9.60 -8.12 -0.70
C ILE A 124 -8.52 -7.90 -1.75
N THR A 125 -7.27 -7.79 -1.32
CA THR A 125 -6.15 -7.64 -2.24
C THR A 125 -5.06 -8.66 -2.01
N LEU A 126 -4.38 -8.97 -3.08
CA LEU A 126 -3.12 -9.70 -3.10
C LEU A 126 -2.14 -8.85 -3.87
N TYR A 127 -1.12 -8.32 -3.20
CA TYR A 127 -0.15 -7.47 -3.86
C TYR A 127 1.28 -7.95 -3.65
N ASP A 128 2.04 -7.80 -4.72
CA ASP A 128 3.47 -8.06 -4.78
C ASP A 128 4.20 -6.72 -4.80
N VAL A 129 5.02 -6.50 -3.81
CA VAL A 129 5.87 -5.32 -3.65
C VAL A 129 7.28 -5.67 -4.08
N TRP A 130 7.79 -4.94 -5.05
CA TRP A 130 9.20 -4.93 -5.38
C TRP A 130 9.82 -3.60 -4.99
N CYS A 131 10.90 -3.61 -4.23
CA CYS A 131 11.57 -2.39 -3.81
C CYS A 131 13.08 -2.45 -4.01
N ASP A 132 13.65 -1.28 -4.32
CA ASP A 132 15.07 -1.08 -4.50
C ASP A 132 15.52 0.32 -4.08
N TYR A 133 16.79 0.42 -3.84
CA TYR A 133 17.42 1.66 -3.41
C TYR A 133 18.62 1.98 -4.30
N GLY A 134 18.55 3.11 -5.00
CA GLY A 134 19.67 3.68 -5.73
C GLY A 134 20.00 3.06 -7.09
N LYS A 135 19.26 2.05 -7.53
CA LYS A 135 19.38 1.50 -8.87
C LYS A 135 18.09 1.67 -9.63
N ALA A 136 18.16 2.00 -10.90
CA ALA A 136 16.97 2.08 -11.71
C ALA A 136 16.33 0.69 -11.88
N PHE A 137 15.01 0.64 -11.94
CA PHE A 137 14.20 -0.57 -12.12
C PHE A 137 14.77 -1.56 -13.16
N TRP A 138 15.24 -1.06 -14.30
CA TRP A 138 15.83 -1.87 -15.38
C TRP A 138 17.29 -2.31 -15.14
N GLN A 139 17.93 -1.85 -14.07
CA GLN A 139 19.30 -2.22 -13.68
C GLN A 139 19.33 -3.34 -12.65
N ASN A 140 18.20 -3.69 -12.10
CA ASN A 140 18.04 -4.74 -11.11
C ASN A 140 17.41 -5.99 -11.71
N ASP A 141 17.70 -7.12 -11.13
CA ASP A 141 16.99 -8.34 -11.44
C ASP A 141 15.58 -8.30 -10.80
N PHE A 142 14.64 -7.68 -11.53
CA PHE A 142 13.23 -7.64 -11.13
C PHE A 142 12.66 -9.05 -10.89
N LEU A 143 13.25 -10.08 -11.46
CA LEU A 143 12.81 -11.46 -11.27
C LEU A 143 13.52 -12.17 -10.10
N ASP A 144 14.37 -11.47 -9.35
CA ASP A 144 14.97 -12.00 -8.14
C ASP A 144 13.93 -12.00 -7.00
N ASP A 145 13.56 -13.18 -6.54
CA ASP A 145 12.55 -13.38 -5.49
C ASP A 145 12.93 -12.78 -4.13
N ARG A 146 14.20 -12.38 -3.95
CA ARG A 146 14.68 -11.72 -2.72
C ARG A 146 14.15 -10.31 -2.54
N ASN A 147 13.83 -9.63 -3.63
CA ASN A 147 13.36 -8.25 -3.65
C ASN A 147 11.84 -8.13 -3.66
N HIS A 148 11.13 -9.25 -3.71
CA HIS A 148 9.68 -9.30 -3.73
C HIS A 148 9.08 -9.66 -2.37
N SER A 149 7.94 -9.03 -2.08
CA SER A 149 7.12 -9.42 -0.94
C SER A 149 5.65 -9.59 -1.37
N LEU A 150 5.06 -10.74 -1.06
CA LEU A 150 3.66 -11.00 -1.35
C LEU A 150 2.84 -10.87 -0.09
N THR A 151 1.87 -9.94 -0.11
CA THR A 151 1.00 -9.61 1.01
C THR A 151 -0.46 -9.75 0.58
N ALA A 152 -1.29 -10.35 1.42
CA ALA A 152 -2.73 -10.30 1.28
C ALA A 152 -3.33 -9.34 2.29
N THR A 153 -4.36 -8.61 1.86
CA THR A 153 -5.13 -7.75 2.76
C THR A 153 -6.62 -8.03 2.66
N ILE A 154 -7.31 -7.69 3.71
CA ILE A 154 -8.76 -7.62 3.76
C ILE A 154 -9.14 -6.31 4.45
N GLU A 155 -10.06 -5.57 3.84
CA GLU A 155 -10.63 -4.36 4.40
C GLU A 155 -12.14 -4.47 4.43
N TYR A 156 -12.73 -3.88 5.47
CA TYR A 156 -14.18 -3.79 5.59
C TYR A 156 -14.57 -2.43 6.17
N THR A 157 -15.45 -1.72 5.47
CA THR A 157 -15.96 -0.41 5.90
C THR A 157 -17.34 -0.54 6.53
N LEU A 158 -17.46 -0.09 7.76
CA LEU A 158 -18.71 -0.06 8.51
C LEU A 158 -19.28 1.36 8.52
N PHE A 159 -20.57 1.47 8.28
CA PHE A 159 -21.32 2.74 8.35
C PHE A 159 -20.70 3.85 7.48
N ASP A 160 -20.02 3.48 6.38
CA ASP A 160 -19.34 4.37 5.42
C ASP A 160 -18.27 5.28 6.08
N ARG A 161 -17.80 4.90 7.27
CA ARG A 161 -16.91 5.74 8.08
C ARG A 161 -15.85 5.00 8.87
N LEU A 162 -16.11 3.77 9.25
CA LEU A 162 -15.19 2.99 10.07
C LEU A 162 -14.55 1.90 9.23
N ARG A 163 -13.32 2.12 8.80
CA ARG A 163 -12.51 1.16 8.04
C ARG A 163 -11.76 0.25 9.00
N LEU A 164 -11.87 -1.04 8.76
CA LEU A 164 -11.10 -2.09 9.41
C LEU A 164 -10.19 -2.71 8.36
N HIS A 165 -8.90 -2.73 8.63
CA HIS A 165 -7.91 -3.29 7.72
C HIS A 165 -7.11 -4.39 8.43
N TRP A 166 -6.82 -5.48 7.69
CA TRP A 166 -5.89 -6.52 8.09
C TRP A 166 -5.01 -6.90 6.91
N GLY A 167 -3.70 -6.93 7.09
CA GLY A 167 -2.73 -7.37 6.10
C GLY A 167 -1.76 -8.40 6.68
N THR A 168 -1.35 -9.37 5.86
CA THR A 168 -0.36 -10.38 6.22
C THR A 168 0.58 -10.64 5.07
N THR A 169 1.88 -10.48 5.31
CA THR A 169 2.95 -10.86 4.37
C THR A 169 3.24 -12.35 4.55
N PHE A 170 3.20 -13.12 3.48
CA PHE A 170 3.44 -14.56 3.54
C PHE A 170 4.59 -15.05 2.66
N LEU A 171 5.07 -14.25 1.70
CA LEU A 171 6.28 -14.52 0.95
C LEU A 171 7.18 -13.29 0.96
N HIS A 172 8.29 -13.39 1.63
CA HIS A 172 9.40 -12.46 1.55
C HIS A 172 10.67 -13.13 2.06
N ALA A 173 11.81 -12.81 1.44
CA ALA A 173 13.09 -13.45 1.76
C ALA A 173 13.49 -13.29 3.22
N SER A 174 13.16 -12.17 3.85
CA SER A 174 13.54 -11.83 5.23
C SER A 174 12.41 -11.93 6.25
N ASP A 175 11.19 -12.37 5.87
CA ASP A 175 10.07 -12.54 6.82
C ASP A 175 10.21 -13.82 7.66
N TRP A 176 11.32 -13.89 8.42
CA TRP A 176 11.65 -14.99 9.28
C TRP A 176 11.87 -14.54 10.72
N LEU A 177 11.43 -15.35 11.66
CA LEU A 177 11.91 -15.31 13.04
C LEU A 177 13.16 -16.17 13.14
N TYR A 178 14.12 -15.72 13.92
CA TYR A 178 15.42 -16.37 14.09
C TYR A 178 15.60 -16.88 15.51
N ASN A 179 16.45 -17.89 15.65
CA ASN A 179 16.97 -18.36 16.93
C ASN A 179 18.12 -17.44 17.39
N GLU A 180 18.58 -17.60 18.62
CA GLU A 180 19.70 -16.84 19.17
C GLU A 180 21.01 -17.04 18.42
N ASP A 181 21.18 -18.19 17.77
CA ASP A 181 22.34 -18.52 16.94
C ASP A 181 22.26 -17.93 15.51
N GLY A 182 21.20 -17.17 15.20
CA GLY A 182 20.98 -16.57 13.88
C GLY A 182 20.39 -17.54 12.84
N SER A 183 20.11 -18.78 13.20
CA SER A 183 19.44 -19.72 12.29
C SER A 183 17.96 -19.39 12.12
N LYS A 184 17.39 -19.64 10.92
CA LYS A 184 15.97 -19.45 10.65
C LYS A 184 15.13 -20.40 11.48
N ARG A 185 14.19 -19.87 12.25
CA ARG A 185 13.28 -20.63 13.11
C ARG A 185 11.98 -20.98 12.39
N ARG A 186 11.23 -19.95 11.95
CA ARG A 186 9.95 -20.09 11.25
C ARG A 186 9.61 -18.81 10.50
N ARG A 187 8.69 -18.88 9.53
CA ARG A 187 8.09 -17.70 8.93
C ARG A 187 7.42 -16.85 10.01
N ALA A 188 7.59 -15.55 9.92
CA ALA A 188 6.98 -14.62 10.86
C ALA A 188 5.50 -14.35 10.54
N PHE A 189 5.14 -14.42 9.24
CA PHE A 189 3.83 -13.98 8.76
C PHE A 189 3.52 -12.59 9.30
N SER A 190 4.43 -11.66 9.04
CA SER A 190 4.31 -10.29 9.51
C SER A 190 2.94 -9.73 9.15
N SER A 191 2.20 -9.29 10.18
CA SER A 191 0.83 -8.85 10.03
C SER A 191 0.63 -7.47 10.63
N TYR A 192 -0.33 -6.76 10.06
CA TYR A 192 -0.74 -5.44 10.50
C TYR A 192 -2.25 -5.36 10.50
N PHE A 193 -2.82 -4.68 11.48
CA PHE A 193 -4.21 -4.29 11.46
C PHE A 193 -4.34 -2.79 11.76
N GLU A 194 -5.39 -2.20 11.24
CA GLU A 194 -5.69 -0.79 11.45
C GLU A 194 -7.19 -0.57 11.57
N VAL A 195 -7.54 0.36 12.40
CA VAL A 195 -8.88 0.91 12.52
C VAL A 195 -8.79 2.39 12.19
N GLU A 196 -9.58 2.85 11.22
CA GLU A 196 -9.67 4.25 10.84
C GLU A 196 -11.13 4.71 10.92
N TYR A 197 -11.34 5.91 11.44
CA TYR A 197 -12.64 6.56 11.43
C TYR A 197 -12.54 7.89 10.69
N THR A 198 -13.42 8.07 9.70
CA THR A 198 -13.51 9.29 8.89
C THR A 198 -14.79 10.04 9.20
N GLN A 199 -14.67 11.32 9.52
CA GLN A 199 -15.77 12.23 9.77
C GLN A 199 -15.77 13.36 8.73
N PRO A 200 -16.75 13.39 7.82
CA PRO A 200 -16.94 14.54 6.94
C PRO A 200 -17.31 15.79 7.73
N VAL A 201 -16.61 16.89 7.47
CA VAL A 201 -16.96 18.23 7.94
C VAL A 201 -17.63 18.95 6.79
N LYS A 202 -18.94 19.04 6.85
CA LYS A 202 -19.84 19.45 5.77
C LYS A 202 -19.30 20.63 4.94
N GLY A 203 -19.04 20.35 3.67
CA GLY A 203 -18.63 21.35 2.67
C GLY A 203 -17.19 21.86 2.80
N LEU A 204 -16.41 21.35 3.78
CA LEU A 204 -15.04 21.82 4.03
C LEU A 204 -13.99 20.77 3.71
N PHE A 205 -13.89 19.73 4.50
CA PHE A 205 -12.89 18.65 4.41
C PHE A 205 -13.36 17.44 5.22
N ASP A 206 -12.66 16.34 5.07
CA ASP A 206 -12.82 15.17 5.91
C ASP A 206 -11.72 15.10 6.96
N ILE A 207 -12.05 14.59 8.14
CA ILE A 207 -11.11 14.32 9.23
C ILE A 207 -11.04 12.82 9.40
N SER A 208 -9.87 12.22 9.24
CA SER A 208 -9.63 10.82 9.53
C SER A 208 -8.69 10.66 10.71
N VAL A 209 -9.00 9.73 11.58
CA VAL A 209 -8.13 9.30 12.67
C VAL A 209 -7.91 7.79 12.56
N ALA A 210 -6.66 7.35 12.63
CA ALA A 210 -6.37 5.93 12.55
C ALA A 210 -5.44 5.47 13.67
N ALA A 211 -5.60 4.19 14.03
CA ALA A 211 -4.71 3.47 14.92
C ALA A 211 -4.39 2.10 14.33
N GLY A 212 -3.10 1.86 14.10
CA GLY A 212 -2.62 0.63 13.50
C GLY A 212 -1.51 -0.03 14.31
N ALA A 213 -1.47 -1.37 14.26
CA ALA A 213 -0.56 -2.15 15.06
C ALA A 213 -0.17 -3.47 14.40
N SER A 214 0.99 -3.98 14.75
CA SER A 214 1.37 -5.37 14.51
C SER A 214 0.90 -6.23 15.67
N PRO A 215 0.10 -7.29 15.43
CA PRO A 215 -0.46 -8.13 16.50
C PRO A 215 0.57 -9.05 17.16
N TRP A 216 1.66 -9.35 16.47
CA TRP A 216 2.76 -10.18 16.95
C TRP A 216 4.10 -9.75 16.34
N THR A 217 5.18 -10.31 16.83
CA THR A 217 6.52 -10.07 16.32
C THR A 217 6.63 -10.44 14.84
N GLY A 218 6.98 -9.48 14.03
CA GLY A 218 7.23 -9.66 12.60
C GLY A 218 8.29 -8.66 12.11
N PRO A 219 9.28 -9.10 11.32
CA PRO A 219 10.36 -8.24 10.84
C PRO A 219 9.87 -7.01 10.08
N PHE A 220 8.81 -7.16 9.29
CA PHE A 220 8.24 -6.09 8.48
C PHE A 220 7.65 -4.93 9.28
N TRP A 221 7.09 -5.20 10.47
CA TRP A 221 6.30 -4.22 11.21
C TRP A 221 6.93 -3.79 12.51
N THR A 222 7.92 -4.55 12.96
CA THR A 222 8.51 -4.36 14.28
C THR A 222 10.02 -4.33 14.25
N ALA A 223 10.63 -4.35 13.06
CA ALA A 223 12.07 -4.17 12.91
C ALA A 223 12.46 -2.73 13.29
N GLY A 224 13.50 -2.60 14.10
CA GLY A 224 14.17 -1.32 14.32
C GLY A 224 14.78 -0.77 13.02
N PRO A 225 15.41 0.42 13.05
CA PRO A 225 16.03 0.98 11.86
C PRO A 225 17.01 -0.03 11.27
N GLN A 226 16.81 -0.32 10.00
CA GLN A 226 17.68 -1.24 9.26
C GLN A 226 19.00 -0.56 9.03
N ILE A 227 20.09 -1.20 9.45
CA ILE A 227 21.45 -0.73 9.16
C ILE A 227 21.87 -1.44 7.88
N LEU A 228 22.21 -0.65 6.87
CA LEU A 228 22.87 -1.17 5.68
C LEU A 228 24.35 -1.39 5.95
N GLU A 229 24.83 -2.56 5.66
CA GLU A 229 26.24 -2.78 5.38
C GLU A 229 26.40 -2.98 3.87
N ASP A 230 27.21 -2.16 3.23
CA ASP A 230 27.70 -2.29 1.85
C ASP A 230 26.65 -2.20 0.70
N GLY A 231 25.57 -1.45 0.88
CA GLY A 231 24.65 -1.17 -0.22
C GLY A 231 23.80 -2.35 -0.66
N GLU A 232 23.85 -3.47 0.04
CA GLU A 232 22.92 -4.58 -0.15
C GLU A 232 21.77 -4.51 0.88
N TYR A 233 20.57 -4.27 0.37
CA TYR A 233 19.35 -4.37 1.14
C TYR A 233 19.02 -5.83 1.42
N LEU A 234 19.51 -6.32 2.51
CA LEU A 234 18.94 -7.47 3.16
C LEU A 234 18.31 -6.96 4.45
N LEU A 235 17.04 -7.23 4.68
CA LEU A 235 16.46 -7.25 6.02
C LEU A 235 17.21 -8.34 6.82
N LYS A 236 18.50 -8.07 7.07
CA LYS A 236 19.29 -8.99 7.88
C LYS A 236 18.75 -8.88 9.29
N TYR A 237 18.42 -10.01 9.86
CA TYR A 237 18.28 -10.16 11.29
C TYR A 237 19.53 -9.57 11.95
N ASP A 238 19.36 -8.45 12.63
CA ASP A 238 20.39 -7.91 13.50
C ASP A 238 20.13 -8.43 14.91
N ALA A 239 21.01 -9.34 15.37
CA ALA A 239 20.93 -9.87 16.72
C ALA A 239 21.07 -8.77 17.81
N LYS A 240 21.66 -7.61 17.46
CA LYS A 240 21.81 -6.45 18.35
C LYS A 240 20.54 -5.61 18.43
N ASN A 241 19.73 -5.62 17.35
CA ASN A 241 18.47 -4.90 17.26
C ASN A 241 17.35 -5.85 16.79
N PRO A 242 16.96 -6.82 17.61
CA PRO A 242 15.91 -7.76 17.25
C PRO A 242 14.60 -7.01 17.04
N PRO A 243 13.68 -7.56 16.22
CA PRO A 243 12.33 -7.02 16.09
C PRO A 243 11.68 -6.86 17.47
N VAL A 244 10.93 -5.78 17.65
CA VAL A 244 10.18 -5.57 18.91
C VAL A 244 9.23 -6.73 19.11
N LYS A 245 9.23 -7.32 20.32
CA LYS A 245 8.46 -8.54 20.59
C LYS A 245 6.99 -8.22 20.87
N GLY A 246 6.12 -9.07 20.35
CA GLY A 246 4.70 -9.07 20.66
C GLY A 246 3.89 -8.00 19.92
N PHE A 247 2.87 -7.50 20.58
CA PHE A 247 1.96 -6.47 20.07
C PHE A 247 2.61 -5.09 20.10
N ASN A 248 2.54 -4.37 18.96
CA ASN A 248 3.17 -3.06 18.82
C ASN A 248 2.29 -2.11 18.03
N VAL A 249 1.95 -0.97 18.61
CA VAL A 249 1.31 0.14 17.89
C VAL A 249 2.36 0.85 17.06
N THR A 250 2.15 0.89 15.76
CA THR A 250 3.10 1.50 14.82
C THR A 250 2.56 2.75 14.14
N ASN A 251 1.23 2.91 14.11
CA ASN A 251 0.58 4.06 13.48
C ASN A 251 -0.48 4.66 14.40
N LEU A 252 -0.35 5.95 14.68
CA LEU A 252 -1.41 6.81 15.18
C LEU A 252 -1.43 8.03 14.27
N SER A 253 -2.51 8.22 13.52
CA SER A 253 -2.56 9.29 12.52
C SER A 253 -3.82 10.15 12.64
N LEU A 254 -3.65 11.41 12.24
CA LEU A 254 -4.72 12.38 12.02
C LEU A 254 -4.50 12.96 10.63
N MET A 255 -5.51 12.84 9.76
CA MET A 255 -5.48 13.36 8.40
C MET A 255 -6.64 14.32 8.16
N LEU A 256 -6.38 15.37 7.40
CA LEU A 256 -7.37 16.29 6.85
C LEU A 256 -7.32 16.14 5.32
N THR A 257 -8.44 15.77 4.73
CA THR A 257 -8.54 15.56 3.27
C THR A 257 -9.54 16.53 2.67
N LYS A 258 -9.15 17.20 1.60
CA LYS A 258 -10.03 18.01 0.77
C LYS A 258 -9.88 17.59 -0.69
N GLU A 259 -10.98 17.22 -1.30
CA GLU A 259 -11.03 16.89 -2.71
C GLU A 259 -11.53 18.07 -3.53
N PHE A 260 -10.89 18.31 -4.68
CA PHE A 260 -11.24 19.34 -5.64
C PHE A 260 -11.52 18.70 -6.99
N GLU A 261 -12.73 18.88 -7.50
CA GLU A 261 -13.12 18.41 -8.81
C GLU A 261 -12.83 19.47 -9.89
N VAL A 262 -12.07 19.11 -10.92
CA VAL A 262 -11.72 20.00 -12.04
C VAL A 262 -11.95 19.30 -13.37
N GLY A 263 -13.13 19.48 -13.95
CA GLY A 263 -13.56 18.75 -15.13
C GLY A 263 -13.73 17.25 -14.83
N ALA A 264 -12.98 16.41 -15.52
CA ALA A 264 -12.97 14.96 -15.28
C ALA A 264 -11.87 14.53 -14.28
N ALA A 265 -11.12 15.48 -13.74
CA ALA A 265 -10.03 15.18 -12.82
C ALA A 265 -10.44 15.42 -11.37
N SER A 266 -10.04 14.50 -10.48
CA SER A 266 -10.06 14.70 -9.04
C SER A 266 -8.66 15.04 -8.53
N ILE A 267 -8.58 16.05 -7.66
CA ILE A 267 -7.34 16.58 -7.07
C ILE A 267 -7.46 16.55 -5.56
N PRO A 268 -7.04 15.48 -4.88
CA PRO A 268 -7.02 15.39 -3.44
C PRO A 268 -5.88 16.24 -2.85
N LEU A 269 -6.15 16.88 -1.73
CA LEU A 269 -5.15 17.50 -0.86
C LEU A 269 -5.27 16.89 0.53
N ASN A 270 -4.23 16.19 0.95
CA ASN A 270 -4.13 15.56 2.25
C ASN A 270 -3.07 16.26 3.09
N VAL A 271 -3.41 16.62 4.32
CA VAL A 271 -2.47 17.18 5.29
C VAL A 271 -2.63 16.39 6.59
N GLY A 272 -1.52 15.85 7.09
CA GLY A 272 -1.62 14.95 8.23
C GLY A 272 -0.45 14.98 9.19
N TYR A 273 -0.71 14.35 10.33
CA TYR A 273 0.27 14.08 11.36
C TYR A 273 0.23 12.61 11.72
N ILE A 274 1.41 12.00 11.75
CA ILE A 274 1.60 10.57 12.04
C ILE A 274 2.57 10.45 13.20
N TYR A 275 2.22 9.63 14.17
CA TYR A 275 3.08 9.23 15.27
C TYR A 275 3.25 7.72 15.30
N ASN A 276 4.49 7.25 15.27
CA ASN A 276 4.83 5.85 15.47
C ASN A 276 5.29 5.62 16.92
N PRO A 277 4.45 5.04 17.79
CA PRO A 277 4.82 4.81 19.20
C PRO A 277 5.98 3.83 19.37
N THR A 278 6.11 2.85 18.49
CA THR A 278 7.20 1.85 18.55
C THR A 278 8.56 2.46 18.28
N SER A 279 8.68 3.29 17.25
CA SER A 279 9.93 4.00 16.92
C SER A 279 10.05 5.36 17.63
N LYS A 280 8.98 5.86 18.28
CA LYS A 280 8.89 7.19 18.90
C LYS A 280 9.14 8.34 17.91
N ARG A 281 8.79 8.13 16.63
CA ARG A 281 8.98 9.12 15.58
C ARG A 281 7.67 9.81 15.24
N HIS A 282 7.79 11.05 14.80
CA HIS A 282 6.68 11.94 14.42
C HIS A 282 6.92 12.42 13.00
N TYR A 283 5.84 12.49 12.22
CA TYR A 283 5.89 12.95 10.84
C TYR A 283 4.75 13.91 10.54
N ALA A 284 5.04 14.95 9.78
CA ALA A 284 4.04 15.75 9.11
C ALA A 284 3.99 15.31 7.65
N LEU A 285 2.79 15.13 7.11
CA LEU A 285 2.57 14.66 5.75
C LEU A 285 1.76 15.69 4.98
N ILE A 286 2.20 15.99 3.77
CA ILE A 286 1.40 16.69 2.77
C ILE A 286 1.42 15.83 1.51
N LYS A 287 0.24 15.50 1.00
CA LYS A 287 0.07 14.73 -0.23
C LYS A 287 -0.98 15.39 -1.10
N THR A 288 -0.71 15.47 -2.38
CA THR A 288 -1.67 15.90 -3.40
C THR A 288 -1.46 15.06 -4.65
N GLY A 289 -2.44 15.07 -5.55
CA GLY A 289 -2.35 14.30 -6.77
C GLY A 289 -3.35 14.72 -7.81
N ILE A 290 -3.47 13.93 -8.83
CA ILE A 290 -4.49 14.03 -9.87
C ILE A 290 -4.88 12.61 -10.29
N SER A 291 -6.17 12.36 -10.44
CA SER A 291 -6.70 11.10 -10.97
C SER A 291 -7.80 11.35 -12.01
N PHE A 292 -7.98 10.37 -12.92
CA PHE A 292 -8.94 10.37 -14.02
C PHE A 292 -9.68 9.04 -14.11
#